data_db2c8a9ae8afb7238a93991605d85034
#
_entry.id   db2c8a9ae8afb7238a93991605d85034
#
_cell.length_a   1.000
_cell.length_b   1.000
_cell.length_c   1.000
_cell.angle_alpha   90.00
_cell.angle_beta   90.00
_cell.angle_gamma   90.00
#
_symmetry.space_group_name_H-M   'P 1'
#
loop_
_entity.id
_entity.type
_entity.pdbx_description
1 polymer ?
#
loop_
_entity_poly.entity_id
_entity_poly.type
_entity_poly.pdbx_seq_one_letter_code
_entity_poly.pdbx_strand_id
1 'polypeptide(L)'
;LHLLSRRQRQMCIRDRYGACSTSGEALALAAMSVAAGYGDYMLAVTSSHFGSAEKEFRFPLGYANQRPLSAHWTVTASGAFLVGSHLNKIHSDKQHQRKSQFRHIRIAGVTIGKIVDFGLKDSQNMGACMAPAATDTIYRNFQDLGRTQEDYDQIITGDLGYIGQSILFDLMKSRGYDIRKKHMDCGMTIFDQETQDTHAGGSGCGCAASTLASYILPKLENGEWRKILFVPTGALMSTVSFNEGASVPGIAHAIMIEHC
;
A
#
# COMPACT_ATOMS: atom_id res chain seq x y z
N LEU A 1 -24.24 -19.44 -5.04
CA LEU A 1 -24.40 -18.54 -6.17
C LEU A 1 -23.06 -18.12 -6.74
N HIS A 2 -22.44 -19.03 -7.39
CA HIS A 2 -21.18 -18.73 -7.98
C HIS A 2 -21.22 -18.86 -9.45
N LEU A 3 -21.79 -18.22 -9.85
CA LEU A 3 -22.26 -17.57 -10.96
C LEU A 3 -21.20 -17.16 -11.94
N LEU A 4 -21.55 -17.10 -13.15
CA LEU A 4 -20.79 -16.71 -14.32
C LEU A 4 -19.78 -15.59 -14.05
N SER A 5 -20.13 -14.59 -13.21
CA SER A 5 -19.24 -13.51 -12.81
C SER A 5 -18.00 -13.97 -12.00
N ARG A 6 -18.14 -15.00 -11.15
CA ARG A 6 -17.00 -15.58 -10.43
C ARG A 6 -16.11 -16.43 -11.32
N ARG A 7 -16.71 -17.16 -12.25
CA ARG A 7 -15.96 -17.94 -13.22
C ARG A 7 -15.15 -17.06 -14.15
N GLN A 8 -15.71 -15.94 -14.54
CA GLN A 8 -15.01 -14.93 -15.33
C GLN A 8 -13.88 -14.25 -14.54
N ARG A 9 -14.11 -13.95 -13.27
CA ARG A 9 -13.07 -13.42 -12.38
C ARG A 9 -11.91 -14.40 -12.19
N GLN A 10 -12.19 -15.69 -12.10
CA GLN A 10 -11.15 -16.70 -11.99
C GLN A 10 -10.33 -16.87 -13.27
N MET A 11 -10.88 -16.55 -14.43
CA MET A 11 -10.19 -16.69 -15.71
C MET A 11 -9.50 -15.40 -16.18
N CYS A 12 -10.09 -14.23 -15.92
CA CYS A 12 -9.63 -12.94 -16.45
C CYS A 12 -9.23 -11.95 -15.37
N ILE A 13 -9.72 -12.12 -14.14
CA ILE A 13 -9.48 -11.23 -13.01
C ILE A 13 -9.03 -12.07 -11.82
N ARG A 14 -7.91 -11.70 -11.21
CA ARG A 14 -7.48 -12.27 -9.93
C ARG A 14 -7.86 -11.33 -8.81
N ASP A 15 -8.80 -11.76 -7.98
CA ASP A 15 -9.09 -11.09 -6.72
C ASP A 15 -8.03 -11.47 -5.69
N ARG A 16 -7.48 -10.48 -4.99
CA ARG A 16 -6.49 -10.64 -3.93
C ARG A 16 -6.92 -9.86 -2.71
N TYR A 17 -6.53 -10.37 -1.56
CA TYR A 17 -6.82 -9.70 -0.31
C TYR A 17 -5.58 -9.68 0.59
N GLY A 18 -4.91 -8.54 0.62
CA GLY A 18 -3.81 -8.22 1.53
C GLY A 18 -4.20 -7.11 2.50
N ALA A 19 -5.46 -7.00 2.84
CA ALA A 19 -6.02 -5.86 3.59
C ALA A 19 -5.61 -4.53 2.91
N CYS A 20 -5.12 -3.55 3.68
CA CYS A 20 -4.71 -2.26 3.13
C CYS A 20 -3.48 -2.35 2.21
N SER A 21 -2.65 -3.43 2.29
CA SER A 21 -1.51 -3.65 1.41
C SER A 21 -1.89 -4.08 -0.01
N THR A 22 -3.17 -4.35 -0.28
CA THR A 22 -3.65 -4.83 -1.58
C THR A 22 -3.25 -3.92 -2.75
N SER A 23 -3.08 -2.61 -2.52
CA SER A 23 -2.57 -1.69 -3.56
C SER A 23 -1.16 -2.05 -4.01
N GLY A 24 -0.26 -2.42 -3.10
CA GLY A 24 1.08 -2.90 -3.41
C GLY A 24 1.06 -4.29 -4.02
N GLU A 25 0.26 -5.20 -3.48
CA GLU A 25 0.11 -6.54 -4.04
C GLU A 25 -0.38 -6.51 -5.49
N ALA A 26 -1.40 -5.70 -5.78
CA ALA A 26 -1.95 -5.56 -7.11
C ALA A 26 -0.92 -4.99 -8.11
N LEU A 27 -0.19 -3.95 -7.71
CA LEU A 27 0.89 -3.36 -8.53
C LEU A 27 2.03 -4.35 -8.76
N ALA A 28 2.45 -5.09 -7.73
CA ALA A 28 3.48 -6.11 -7.83
C ALA A 28 3.09 -7.21 -8.82
N LEU A 29 1.88 -7.76 -8.67
CA LEU A 29 1.37 -8.79 -9.57
C LEU A 29 1.21 -8.29 -11.01
N ALA A 30 0.74 -7.07 -11.21
CA ALA A 30 0.64 -6.46 -12.53
C ALA A 30 2.02 -6.33 -13.18
N ALA A 31 3.00 -5.80 -12.45
CA ALA A 31 4.37 -5.63 -12.93
C ALA A 31 5.03 -6.99 -13.28
N MET A 32 4.90 -7.98 -12.39
CA MET A 32 5.43 -9.33 -12.61
C MET A 32 4.77 -10.01 -13.82
N SER A 33 3.46 -9.84 -13.98
CA SER A 33 2.72 -10.43 -15.11
C SER A 33 3.14 -9.82 -16.45
N VAL A 34 3.32 -8.50 -16.51
CA VAL A 34 3.84 -7.83 -17.70
C VAL A 34 5.28 -8.27 -17.99
N ALA A 35 6.14 -8.31 -16.98
CA ALA A 35 7.54 -8.72 -17.13
C ALA A 35 7.66 -10.18 -17.58
N ALA A 36 6.75 -11.05 -17.15
CA ALA A 36 6.70 -12.45 -17.55
C ALA A 36 6.02 -12.69 -18.92
N GLY A 37 5.53 -11.64 -19.59
CA GLY A 37 4.91 -11.74 -20.91
C GLY A 37 3.48 -12.30 -20.91
N TYR A 38 2.78 -12.30 -19.78
CA TYR A 38 1.37 -12.73 -19.72
C TYR A 38 0.41 -11.75 -20.43
N GLY A 39 0.87 -10.54 -20.69
CA GLY A 39 0.16 -9.52 -21.47
C GLY A 39 0.98 -8.24 -21.54
N ASP A 40 0.67 -7.43 -22.54
CA ASP A 40 1.34 -6.14 -22.76
C ASP A 40 0.97 -5.08 -21.74
N TYR A 41 -0.25 -5.21 -21.22
CA TYR A 41 -0.83 -4.30 -20.22
C TYR A 41 -1.58 -5.08 -19.17
N MET A 42 -1.39 -4.68 -17.91
CA MET A 42 -2.13 -5.19 -16.76
C MET A 42 -2.72 -4.03 -15.97
N LEU A 43 -3.96 -4.20 -15.50
CA LEU A 43 -4.64 -3.21 -14.71
C LEU A 43 -4.65 -3.63 -13.23
N ALA A 44 -4.00 -2.83 -12.38
CA ALA A 44 -4.06 -2.97 -10.93
C ALA A 44 -5.15 -2.04 -10.38
N VAL A 45 -6.17 -2.59 -9.72
CA VAL A 45 -7.30 -1.83 -9.16
C VAL A 45 -7.51 -2.19 -7.71
N THR A 46 -7.62 -1.17 -6.87
CA THR A 46 -7.94 -1.34 -5.46
C THR A 46 -8.95 -0.30 -5.00
N SER A 47 -9.78 -0.67 -4.02
CA SER A 47 -10.74 0.24 -3.43
C SER A 47 -10.98 -0.08 -1.96
N SER A 48 -11.27 0.92 -1.17
CA SER A 48 -11.75 0.81 0.20
C SER A 48 -12.96 1.71 0.41
N HIS A 49 -13.83 1.29 1.31
CA HIS A 49 -15.05 2.03 1.62
C HIS A 49 -15.27 2.06 3.13
N PHE A 50 -15.44 3.26 3.68
CA PHE A 50 -15.64 3.50 5.11
C PHE A 50 -16.76 2.62 5.70
N GLY A 51 -17.95 2.68 5.12
CA GLY A 51 -19.11 1.97 5.65
C GLY A 51 -18.91 0.46 5.74
N SER A 52 -18.18 -0.16 4.80
CA SER A 52 -17.86 -1.59 4.86
C SER A 52 -16.80 -1.91 5.90
N ALA A 53 -15.68 -1.17 5.87
CA ALA A 53 -14.54 -1.46 6.73
C ALA A 53 -14.83 -1.20 8.21
N GLU A 54 -15.45 -0.08 8.54
CA GLU A 54 -15.77 0.26 9.92
C GLU A 54 -16.86 -0.67 10.50
N LYS A 55 -17.77 -1.14 9.67
CA LYS A 55 -18.81 -2.07 10.11
C LYS A 55 -18.27 -3.48 10.34
N GLU A 56 -17.37 -3.95 9.50
CA GLU A 56 -16.95 -5.35 9.50
C GLU A 56 -15.63 -5.58 10.23
N PHE A 57 -14.71 -4.62 10.20
CA PHE A 57 -13.33 -4.81 10.66
C PHE A 57 -12.87 -3.87 11.77
N ARG A 58 -13.47 -2.69 11.92
CA ARG A 58 -13.04 -1.65 12.87
C ARG A 58 -14.12 -1.28 13.87
N PHE A 59 -14.66 -2.20 14.41
CA PHE A 59 -15.77 -2.30 15.33
C PHE A 59 -15.73 -1.35 16.55
N PRO A 60 -16.87 -0.93 17.11
CA PRO A 60 -18.26 -1.02 16.65
C PRO A 60 -18.81 0.36 16.30
N LEU A 61 -18.95 0.66 15.05
CA LEU A 61 -19.53 1.92 14.56
C LEU A 61 -20.94 2.19 15.13
N GLY A 62 -21.70 1.12 15.39
CA GLY A 62 -23.10 1.23 15.81
C GLY A 62 -23.34 1.63 17.27
N TYR A 63 -22.32 1.68 18.12
CA TYR A 63 -22.48 1.90 19.55
C TYR A 63 -21.92 3.24 20.06
N ALA A 64 -21.64 4.18 19.18
CA ALA A 64 -21.08 5.50 19.51
C ALA A 64 -19.82 5.40 20.41
N ASN A 65 -19.02 4.36 20.27
CA ASN A 65 -17.82 4.16 21.05
C ASN A 65 -16.77 5.20 20.70
N GLN A 66 -16.12 5.70 21.73
CA GLN A 66 -14.94 6.52 21.54
C GLN A 66 -13.83 5.70 20.91
N ARG A 67 -13.26 6.22 19.84
CA ARG A 67 -12.12 5.59 19.19
C ARG A 67 -10.83 5.97 19.93
N PRO A 68 -9.94 5.01 20.20
CA PRO A 68 -8.64 5.34 20.80
C PRO A 68 -7.79 6.17 19.81
N LEU A 69 -6.80 6.89 20.33
CA LEU A 69 -5.86 7.68 19.53
C LEU A 69 -5.03 6.82 18.54
N SER A 70 -4.94 5.52 18.78
CA SER A 70 -4.30 4.55 17.90
C SER A 70 -5.16 4.12 16.70
N ALA A 71 -6.46 4.43 16.71
CA ALA A 71 -7.38 4.01 15.67
C ALA A 71 -7.18 4.84 14.39
N HIS A 72 -7.35 4.17 13.26
CA HIS A 72 -7.33 4.79 11.93
C HIS A 72 -8.74 5.07 11.44
N TRP A 73 -8.82 5.99 10.50
CA TRP A 73 -10.05 6.33 9.79
C TRP A 73 -10.01 5.78 8.36
N THR A 74 -10.98 4.95 7.98
CA THR A 74 -11.01 4.38 6.63
C THR A 74 -11.25 5.45 5.58
N VAL A 75 -10.37 5.49 4.59
CA VAL A 75 -10.52 6.34 3.41
C VAL A 75 -11.44 5.64 2.41
N THR A 76 -12.53 6.31 2.02
CA THR A 76 -13.37 5.86 0.90
C THR A 76 -12.77 6.37 -0.39
N ALA A 77 -12.05 5.50 -1.08
CA ALA A 77 -11.37 5.83 -2.33
C ALA A 77 -11.10 4.57 -3.16
N SER A 78 -10.75 4.79 -4.42
CA SER A 78 -10.25 3.76 -5.32
C SER A 78 -9.09 4.29 -6.16
N GLY A 79 -8.20 3.39 -6.57
CA GLY A 79 -7.13 3.67 -7.51
C GLY A 79 -7.04 2.59 -8.58
N ALA A 80 -6.73 3.01 -9.81
CA ALA A 80 -6.52 2.12 -10.94
C ALA A 80 -5.24 2.52 -11.67
N PHE A 81 -4.34 1.56 -11.85
CA PHE A 81 -3.03 1.78 -12.47
C PHE A 81 -2.85 0.83 -13.64
N LEU A 82 -2.65 1.38 -14.82
CA LEU A 82 -2.29 0.61 -16.00
C LEU A 82 -0.77 0.44 -16.03
N VAL A 83 -0.31 -0.79 -15.89
CA VAL A 83 1.10 -1.18 -15.98
C VAL A 83 1.34 -1.78 -17.36
N GLY A 84 2.31 -1.25 -18.10
CA GLY A 84 2.64 -1.68 -19.43
C GLY A 84 4.12 -2.04 -19.58
N SER A 85 4.46 -2.82 -20.63
CA SER A 85 5.84 -3.12 -20.97
C SER A 85 6.52 -1.89 -21.57
N HIS A 86 7.70 -1.55 -21.07
CA HIS A 86 8.53 -0.50 -21.64
C HIS A 86 9.01 -0.82 -23.08
N LEU A 87 9.04 -2.11 -23.43
CA LEU A 87 9.47 -2.57 -24.75
C LEU A 87 8.41 -2.39 -25.84
N ASN A 88 7.15 -2.24 -25.46
CA ASN A 88 6.12 -1.93 -26.42
C ASN A 88 6.22 -0.45 -26.78
N LYS A 89 7.09 -0.16 -27.77
CA LYS A 89 6.95 1.07 -28.56
C LYS A 89 5.48 1.10 -28.96
N ILE A 90 4.73 2.02 -28.39
CA ILE A 90 3.40 2.36 -28.89
C ILE A 90 3.64 2.66 -30.37
N HIS A 91 3.31 1.67 -31.22
CA HIS A 91 3.24 1.89 -32.64
C HIS A 91 2.23 3.02 -32.78
N SER A 92 2.78 4.17 -33.11
CA SER A 92 2.09 5.42 -33.18
C SER A 92 1.06 5.36 -34.30
N ASP A 93 -0.15 4.97 -33.94
CA ASP A 93 -1.31 5.46 -34.66
C ASP A 93 -1.41 6.95 -34.34
N LYS A 94 -0.90 7.76 -35.28
CA LYS A 94 -0.78 9.23 -35.18
C LYS A 94 -2.12 9.92 -34.87
N GLN A 95 -3.22 9.21 -34.92
CA GLN A 95 -4.56 9.76 -34.74
C GLN A 95 -5.10 9.65 -33.30
N HIS A 96 -4.50 8.85 -32.39
CA HIS A 96 -4.97 8.68 -31.01
C HIS A 96 -3.85 8.85 -29.99
N GLN A 97 -3.00 9.89 -30.15
CA GLN A 97 -2.07 10.29 -29.09
C GLN A 97 -2.84 10.86 -27.88
N ARG A 98 -3.50 10.01 -27.12
CA ARG A 98 -3.72 10.31 -25.71
C ARG A 98 -2.35 10.35 -25.08
N LYS A 99 -1.86 11.55 -24.77
CA LYS A 99 -0.61 11.76 -24.03
C LYS A 99 -0.75 10.97 -22.74
N SER A 100 0.07 9.94 -22.57
CA SER A 100 0.18 9.28 -21.28
C SER A 100 0.49 10.35 -20.24
N GLN A 101 -0.24 10.38 -19.14
CA GLN A 101 -0.03 11.39 -18.11
C GLN A 101 1.32 11.17 -17.40
N PHE A 102 1.77 9.92 -17.32
CA PHE A 102 3.00 9.53 -16.65
C PHE A 102 3.92 8.78 -17.64
N ARG A 103 4.83 9.51 -18.28
CA ARG A 103 5.73 8.96 -19.33
C ARG A 103 7.09 8.56 -18.79
N HIS A 104 7.48 9.15 -17.67
CA HIS A 104 8.82 9.04 -17.13
C HIS A 104 8.87 8.22 -15.84
N ILE A 105 7.89 7.36 -15.62
CA ILE A 105 7.80 6.57 -14.40
C ILE A 105 7.80 5.08 -14.75
N ARG A 106 8.64 4.33 -14.04
CA ARG A 106 8.69 2.87 -14.15
C ARG A 106 8.68 2.20 -12.78
N ILE A 107 8.15 0.98 -12.74
CA ILE A 107 8.37 0.05 -11.64
C ILE A 107 9.71 -0.63 -11.91
N ALA A 108 10.71 -0.34 -11.07
CA ALA A 108 12.07 -0.82 -11.23
C ALA A 108 12.35 -2.10 -10.44
N GLY A 109 11.49 -2.45 -9.49
CA GLY A 109 11.61 -3.68 -8.72
C GLY A 109 10.48 -3.86 -7.72
N VAL A 110 10.35 -5.09 -7.24
CA VAL A 110 9.34 -5.51 -6.28
C VAL A 110 9.99 -6.38 -5.21
N THR A 111 9.64 -6.12 -3.95
CA THR A 111 9.97 -7.02 -2.83
C THR A 111 8.67 -7.56 -2.26
N ILE A 112 8.44 -8.85 -2.45
CA ILE A 112 7.27 -9.50 -1.88
C ILE A 112 7.51 -9.74 -0.39
N GLY A 113 6.67 -9.14 0.43
CA GLY A 113 6.74 -9.31 1.88
C GLY A 113 6.08 -10.60 2.36
N LYS A 114 6.37 -10.96 3.58
CA LYS A 114 5.75 -12.08 4.29
C LYS A 114 4.80 -11.57 5.38
N ILE A 115 3.92 -12.43 5.82
CA ILE A 115 3.10 -12.21 7.00
C ILE A 115 4.01 -12.23 8.23
N VAL A 116 3.89 -11.21 9.08
CA VAL A 116 4.62 -11.08 10.35
C VAL A 116 3.62 -10.92 11.47
N ASP A 117 3.73 -11.76 12.49
CA ASP A 117 2.85 -11.75 13.66
C ASP A 117 3.68 -11.59 14.94
N PHE A 118 3.46 -10.50 15.65
CA PHE A 118 4.08 -10.23 16.95
C PHE A 118 3.14 -10.56 18.12
N GLY A 119 2.04 -11.24 17.88
CA GLY A 119 1.08 -11.64 18.89
C GLY A 119 0.18 -10.52 19.40
N LEU A 120 0.12 -9.39 18.69
CA LEU A 120 -0.74 -8.25 19.04
C LEU A 120 -2.20 -8.59 18.77
N LYS A 121 -3.07 -8.30 19.75
CA LYS A 121 -4.50 -8.60 19.68
C LYS A 121 -5.39 -7.36 19.62
N ASP A 122 -4.81 -6.17 19.73
CA ASP A 122 -5.53 -4.91 19.67
C ASP A 122 -5.84 -4.53 18.22
N SER A 123 -7.06 -4.82 17.79
CA SER A 123 -7.55 -4.49 16.44
C SER A 123 -7.69 -2.99 16.20
N GLN A 124 -7.68 -2.16 17.25
CA GLN A 124 -7.74 -0.71 17.12
C GLN A 124 -6.35 -0.05 17.08
N ASN A 125 -5.30 -0.85 17.16
CA ASN A 125 -3.93 -0.40 17.00
C ASN A 125 -3.26 -1.10 15.79
N MET A 126 -3.84 -0.91 14.62
CA MET A 126 -3.36 -1.54 13.40
C MET A 126 -1.94 -1.13 13.04
N GLY A 127 -1.55 0.12 13.32
CA GLY A 127 -0.18 0.60 13.09
C GLY A 127 0.86 -0.27 13.80
N ALA A 128 0.62 -0.64 15.04
CA ALA A 128 1.49 -1.55 15.78
C ALA A 128 1.53 -2.96 15.17
N CYS A 129 0.40 -3.46 14.66
CA CYS A 129 0.33 -4.76 14.00
C CYS A 129 1.07 -4.78 12.65
N MET A 130 1.04 -3.68 11.90
CA MET A 130 1.62 -3.56 10.56
C MET A 130 3.11 -3.20 10.55
N ALA A 131 3.58 -2.42 11.52
CA ALA A 131 4.96 -1.92 11.54
C ALA A 131 6.03 -3.01 11.48
N PRO A 132 5.90 -4.19 12.15
CA PRO A 132 6.86 -5.28 12.01
C PRO A 132 6.96 -5.83 10.58
N ALA A 133 5.84 -5.95 9.87
CA ALA A 133 5.84 -6.42 8.48
C ALA A 133 6.45 -5.39 7.54
N ALA A 134 6.15 -4.10 7.72
CA ALA A 134 6.79 -3.02 6.98
C ALA A 134 8.30 -3.00 7.20
N THR A 135 8.74 -3.16 8.45
CA THR A 135 10.16 -3.26 8.82
C THR A 135 10.85 -4.43 8.11
N ASP A 136 10.25 -5.62 8.15
CA ASP A 136 10.83 -6.81 7.51
C ASP A 136 10.95 -6.60 5.99
N THR A 137 9.93 -6.05 5.36
CA THR A 137 9.90 -5.82 3.91
C THR A 137 10.90 -4.75 3.47
N ILE A 138 10.99 -3.62 4.18
CA ILE A 138 11.98 -2.57 3.88
C ILE A 138 13.40 -3.10 4.09
N TYR A 139 13.63 -3.79 5.20
CA TYR A 139 14.94 -4.38 5.49
C TYR A 139 15.38 -5.38 4.42
N ARG A 140 14.47 -6.27 4.00
CA ARG A 140 14.77 -7.23 2.92
C ARG A 140 15.03 -6.54 1.60
N ASN A 141 14.26 -5.51 1.26
CA ASN A 141 14.54 -4.72 0.06
C ASN A 141 15.97 -4.18 0.07
N PHE A 142 16.43 -3.66 1.21
CA PHE A 142 17.80 -3.17 1.35
C PHE A 142 18.83 -4.29 1.20
N GLN A 143 18.62 -5.43 1.86
CA GLN A 143 19.56 -6.55 1.81
C GLN A 143 19.62 -7.20 0.42
N ASP A 144 18.46 -7.53 -0.15
CA ASP A 144 18.40 -8.30 -1.39
C ASP A 144 18.89 -7.49 -2.61
N LEU A 145 18.76 -6.15 -2.55
CA LEU A 145 19.18 -5.27 -3.63
C LEU A 145 20.50 -4.52 -3.35
N GLY A 146 21.14 -4.78 -2.20
CA GLY A 146 22.38 -4.09 -1.78
C GLY A 146 22.19 -2.58 -1.63
N ARG A 147 21.05 -2.15 -1.06
CA ARG A 147 20.65 -0.74 -0.93
C ARG A 147 20.56 -0.30 0.53
N THR A 148 20.42 1.00 0.70
CA THR A 148 20.21 1.68 1.97
C THR A 148 19.09 2.71 1.83
N GLN A 149 18.72 3.38 2.91
CA GLN A 149 17.78 4.50 2.86
C GLN A 149 18.28 5.64 1.96
N GLU A 150 19.60 5.77 1.77
CA GLU A 150 20.17 6.86 0.96
C GLU A 150 19.92 6.70 -0.54
N ASP A 151 19.59 5.48 -0.97
CA ASP A 151 19.27 5.17 -2.36
C ASP A 151 17.86 5.62 -2.77
N TYR A 152 17.06 6.10 -1.82
CA TYR A 152 15.68 6.53 -2.03
C TYR A 152 15.51 7.98 -1.63
N ASP A 153 14.73 8.74 -2.41
CA ASP A 153 14.29 10.08 -2.03
C ASP A 153 13.23 10.00 -0.93
N GLN A 154 12.32 9.01 -1.06
CA GLN A 154 11.29 8.73 -0.06
C GLN A 154 11.07 7.23 0.10
N ILE A 155 10.79 6.82 1.34
CA ILE A 155 10.26 5.51 1.72
C ILE A 155 8.84 5.76 2.22
N ILE A 156 7.84 5.24 1.50
CA ILE A 156 6.44 5.66 1.68
C ILE A 156 5.61 4.47 2.12
N THR A 157 5.09 4.51 3.34
CA THR A 157 4.17 3.49 3.85
C THR A 157 2.71 3.84 3.53
N GLY A 158 1.84 2.82 3.53
CA GLY A 158 0.44 2.98 3.13
C GLY A 158 -0.42 3.64 4.18
N ASP A 159 -0.40 3.09 5.39
CA ASP A 159 -1.33 3.49 6.44
C ASP A 159 -0.85 3.03 7.84
N LEU A 160 0.43 3.21 8.13
CA LEU A 160 0.96 2.95 9.47
C LEU A 160 0.43 3.96 10.51
N GLY A 161 0.18 5.19 10.06
CA GLY A 161 -0.18 6.28 10.93
C GLY A 161 0.92 6.62 11.96
N TYR A 162 0.63 7.53 12.87
CA TYR A 162 1.63 8.04 13.82
C TYR A 162 2.21 6.97 14.74
N ILE A 163 1.38 6.07 15.24
CA ILE A 163 1.82 5.01 16.15
C ILE A 163 2.70 4.00 15.40
N GLY A 164 2.22 3.51 14.25
CA GLY A 164 2.98 2.55 13.45
C GLY A 164 4.28 3.12 12.89
N GLN A 165 4.28 4.41 12.51
CA GLN A 165 5.49 5.12 12.08
C GLN A 165 6.55 5.16 13.19
N SER A 166 6.16 5.50 14.42
CA SER A 166 7.09 5.53 15.56
C SER A 166 7.72 4.17 15.78
N ILE A 167 6.91 3.11 15.78
CA ILE A 167 7.38 1.73 15.94
C ILE A 167 8.29 1.33 14.78
N LEU A 168 7.94 1.67 13.53
CA LEU A 168 8.78 1.41 12.37
C LEU A 168 10.17 2.04 12.52
N PHE A 169 10.25 3.27 13.00
CA PHE A 169 11.53 3.96 13.20
C PHE A 169 12.41 3.25 14.23
N ASP A 170 11.84 2.81 15.33
CA ASP A 170 12.59 2.11 16.37
C ASP A 170 13.05 0.72 15.90
N LEU A 171 12.19 0.00 15.19
CA LEU A 171 12.53 -1.30 14.61
C LEU A 171 13.59 -1.19 13.49
N MET A 172 13.51 -0.18 12.62
CA MET A 172 14.54 0.05 11.60
C MET A 172 15.86 0.47 12.22
N LYS A 173 15.84 1.33 13.24
CA LYS A 173 17.02 1.75 13.99
C LYS A 173 17.71 0.56 14.65
N SER A 174 16.96 -0.39 15.22
CA SER A 174 17.54 -1.62 15.80
C SER A 174 18.25 -2.49 14.77
N ARG A 175 17.90 -2.35 13.48
CA ARG A 175 18.57 -3.02 12.35
C ARG A 175 19.68 -2.19 11.69
N GLY A 176 20.01 -1.03 12.25
CA GLY A 176 21.09 -0.16 11.79
C GLY A 176 20.70 0.87 10.73
N TYR A 177 19.40 1.11 10.51
CA TYR A 177 18.91 2.06 9.52
C TYR A 177 18.08 3.19 10.15
N ASP A 178 18.41 4.43 9.84
CA ASP A 178 17.58 5.58 10.25
C ASP A 178 16.84 6.16 9.04
N ILE A 179 15.58 5.83 8.92
CA ILE A 179 14.74 6.25 7.78
C ILE A 179 13.90 7.51 8.06
N ARG A 180 13.98 8.11 9.24
CA ARG A 180 13.10 9.21 9.67
C ARG A 180 13.02 10.37 8.69
N LYS A 181 14.17 10.78 8.16
CA LYS A 181 14.26 11.93 7.24
C LYS A 181 13.67 11.67 5.85
N LYS A 182 13.51 10.41 5.51
CA LYS A 182 13.07 9.97 4.19
C LYS A 182 11.74 9.20 4.22
N HIS A 183 11.08 9.22 5.37
CA HIS A 183 9.83 8.50 5.53
C HIS A 183 8.62 9.42 5.38
N MET A 184 7.62 8.91 4.67
CA MET A 184 6.29 9.48 4.53
C MET A 184 5.26 8.36 4.72
N ASP A 185 4.08 8.69 5.25
CA ASP A 185 2.95 7.76 5.35
C ASP A 185 1.73 8.34 4.66
N CYS A 186 1.08 7.54 3.79
CA CYS A 186 -0.08 8.00 3.04
C CYS A 186 -1.26 8.33 3.96
N GLY A 187 -1.45 7.54 5.02
CA GLY A 187 -2.51 7.75 5.99
C GLY A 187 -2.36 9.05 6.78
N MET A 188 -1.11 9.46 7.02
CA MET A 188 -0.82 10.74 7.67
C MET A 188 -0.95 11.92 6.71
N THR A 189 -0.83 11.69 5.41
CA THR A 189 -0.82 12.74 4.39
C THR A 189 -2.20 13.06 3.87
N ILE A 190 -3.12 12.08 3.83
CA ILE A 190 -4.42 12.21 3.16
C ILE A 190 -5.43 13.05 3.95
N PHE A 191 -5.26 13.16 5.25
CA PHE A 191 -6.11 13.95 6.13
C PHE A 191 -5.33 15.06 6.82
N ASP A 192 -5.99 16.17 7.06
CA ASP A 192 -5.49 17.24 7.91
C ASP A 192 -5.79 16.91 9.37
N GLN A 193 -4.73 16.66 10.14
CA GLN A 193 -4.86 16.28 11.55
C GLN A 193 -5.35 17.39 12.48
N GLU A 194 -5.08 18.65 12.13
CA GLU A 194 -5.46 19.78 12.97
C GLU A 194 -6.97 20.05 12.89
N THR A 195 -7.58 19.79 11.73
CA THR A 195 -8.98 20.13 11.46
C THR A 195 -9.90 18.92 11.34
N GLN A 196 -9.32 17.72 11.19
CA GLN A 196 -10.07 16.47 11.02
C GLN A 196 -9.71 15.48 12.14
N ASP A 197 -10.72 14.99 12.83
CA ASP A 197 -10.56 14.04 13.94
C ASP A 197 -10.29 12.61 13.42
N THR A 198 -9.10 12.40 12.88
CA THR A 198 -8.68 11.13 12.27
C THR A 198 -7.71 10.30 13.12
N HIS A 199 -7.39 10.74 14.33
CA HIS A 199 -6.52 10.06 15.31
C HIS A 199 -5.17 9.62 14.70
N ALA A 200 -4.98 8.30 14.47
CA ALA A 200 -3.72 7.81 13.90
C ALA A 200 -3.53 8.14 12.41
N GLY A 201 -4.57 8.59 11.74
CA GLY A 201 -4.56 8.94 10.32
C GLY A 201 -5.52 8.10 9.48
N GLY A 202 -5.42 8.24 8.17
CA GLY A 202 -6.21 7.47 7.20
C GLY A 202 -5.71 6.04 7.06
N SER A 203 -6.58 5.15 6.56
CA SER A 203 -6.23 3.77 6.29
C SER A 203 -7.08 3.19 5.17
N GLY A 204 -6.63 2.07 4.63
CA GLY A 204 -7.27 1.33 3.54
C GLY A 204 -6.43 1.28 2.27
N CYS A 205 -6.67 0.28 1.44
CA CYS A 205 -5.97 0.18 0.16
C CYS A 205 -6.30 1.35 -0.78
N GLY A 206 -7.49 1.93 -0.67
CA GLY A 206 -7.85 3.18 -1.35
C GLY A 206 -7.06 4.38 -0.87
N CYS A 207 -6.68 4.45 0.42
CA CYS A 207 -5.81 5.49 0.95
C CYS A 207 -4.45 5.51 0.25
N ALA A 208 -3.74 4.38 0.26
CA ALA A 208 -2.44 4.25 -0.39
C ALA A 208 -2.54 4.47 -1.90
N ALA A 209 -3.56 3.92 -2.55
CA ALA A 209 -3.73 4.06 -4.01
C ALA A 209 -4.05 5.49 -4.43
N SER A 210 -4.95 6.19 -3.73
CA SER A 210 -5.29 7.58 -4.08
C SER A 210 -4.11 8.53 -3.83
N THR A 211 -3.39 8.35 -2.73
CA THR A 211 -2.18 9.15 -2.45
C THR A 211 -1.09 8.89 -3.47
N LEU A 212 -0.92 7.62 -3.89
CA LEU A 212 0.02 7.28 -4.97
C LEU A 212 -0.33 8.03 -6.25
N ALA A 213 -1.62 7.96 -6.68
CA ALA A 213 -2.05 8.54 -7.95
C ALA A 213 -2.04 10.08 -7.95
N SER A 214 -2.49 10.72 -6.85
CA SER A 214 -2.74 12.16 -6.82
C SER A 214 -1.56 12.99 -6.31
N TYR A 215 -0.69 12.42 -5.51
CA TYR A 215 0.40 13.15 -4.87
C TYR A 215 1.79 12.61 -5.22
N ILE A 216 1.99 11.29 -5.14
CA ILE A 216 3.32 10.68 -5.27
C ILE A 216 3.76 10.63 -6.75
N LEU A 217 2.91 10.07 -7.64
CA LEU A 217 3.25 9.96 -9.06
C LEU A 217 3.49 11.32 -9.72
N PRO A 218 2.73 12.39 -9.45
CA PRO A 218 3.05 13.72 -9.97
C PRO A 218 4.43 14.22 -9.56
N LYS A 219 4.89 13.95 -8.33
CA LYS A 219 6.24 14.36 -7.87
C LYS A 219 7.36 13.59 -8.58
N LEU A 220 7.11 12.31 -8.87
CA LEU A 220 8.03 11.52 -9.69
C LEU A 220 8.05 12.02 -11.14
N GLU A 221 6.88 12.26 -11.75
CA GLU A 221 6.78 12.72 -13.14
C GLU A 221 7.45 14.07 -13.36
N ASN A 222 7.35 14.97 -12.40
CA ASN A 222 7.99 16.29 -12.43
C ASN A 222 9.48 16.25 -12.06
N GLY A 223 10.03 15.08 -11.67
CA GLY A 223 11.42 14.93 -11.29
C GLY A 223 11.78 15.51 -9.90
N GLU A 224 10.78 15.87 -9.09
CA GLU A 224 11.00 16.29 -7.70
C GLU A 224 11.55 15.12 -6.87
N TRP A 225 11.04 13.93 -7.13
CA TRP A 225 11.59 12.66 -6.65
C TRP A 225 12.06 11.83 -7.84
N ARG A 226 13.18 11.15 -7.66
CA ARG A 226 13.74 10.27 -8.68
C ARG A 226 13.55 8.80 -8.38
N LYS A 227 13.55 8.43 -7.11
CA LYS A 227 13.43 7.04 -6.68
C LYS A 227 12.72 6.97 -5.34
N ILE A 228 11.65 6.21 -5.31
CA ILE A 228 10.91 5.95 -4.08
C ILE A 228 10.74 4.45 -3.82
N LEU A 229 10.57 4.10 -2.54
CA LEU A 229 10.14 2.79 -2.12
C LEU A 229 8.71 2.92 -1.56
N PHE A 230 7.73 2.48 -2.34
CA PHE A 230 6.32 2.48 -1.96
C PHE A 230 5.99 1.17 -1.26
N VAL A 231 5.57 1.23 0.02
CA VAL A 231 5.39 0.09 0.91
C VAL A 231 4.00 0.11 1.53
N PRO A 232 2.94 -0.20 0.78
CA PRO A 232 1.60 -0.37 1.35
C PRO A 232 1.57 -1.45 2.41
N THR A 233 0.93 -1.15 3.51
CA THR A 233 0.84 -1.97 4.71
C THR A 233 -0.56 -2.50 4.90
N GLY A 234 -0.71 -3.62 5.60
CA GLY A 234 -2.02 -4.21 5.88
C GLY A 234 -2.05 -4.99 7.18
N ALA A 235 -3.12 -4.83 7.95
CA ALA A 235 -3.44 -5.64 9.11
C ALA A 235 -4.46 -6.71 8.70
N LEU A 236 -4.07 -7.98 8.86
CA LEU A 236 -4.90 -9.12 8.44
C LEU A 236 -5.90 -9.45 9.54
N MET A 237 -7.00 -8.71 9.57
CA MET A 237 -8.08 -8.88 10.54
C MET A 237 -9.24 -9.66 9.93
N SER A 238 -9.87 -10.49 10.76
CA SER A 238 -11.19 -11.06 10.48
C SER A 238 -12.04 -11.03 11.73
N THR A 239 -13.35 -10.91 11.58
CA THR A 239 -14.30 -10.94 12.70
C THR A 239 -14.23 -12.27 13.45
N VAL A 240 -13.98 -13.37 12.75
CA VAL A 240 -13.85 -14.70 13.34
C VAL A 240 -12.60 -14.77 14.22
N SER A 241 -11.43 -14.47 13.69
CA SER A 241 -10.18 -14.53 14.44
C SER A 241 -10.16 -13.55 15.62
N PHE A 242 -10.76 -12.37 15.45
CA PHE A 242 -10.90 -11.40 16.54
C PHE A 242 -11.77 -11.95 17.68
N ASN A 243 -12.93 -12.52 17.36
CA ASN A 243 -13.83 -13.09 18.38
C ASN A 243 -13.23 -14.30 19.09
N GLU A 244 -12.34 -15.03 18.43
CA GLU A 244 -11.58 -16.14 19.00
C GLU A 244 -10.35 -15.67 19.83
N GLY A 245 -10.09 -14.38 19.87
CA GLY A 245 -8.96 -13.79 20.59
C GLY A 245 -7.61 -14.07 19.94
N ALA A 246 -7.59 -14.35 18.65
CA ALA A 246 -6.36 -14.50 17.88
C ALA A 246 -5.63 -13.16 17.72
N SER A 247 -4.33 -13.21 17.41
CA SER A 247 -3.53 -12.05 17.08
C SER A 247 -3.87 -11.49 15.70
N VAL A 248 -3.46 -10.25 15.44
CA VAL A 248 -3.62 -9.55 14.16
C VAL A 248 -2.26 -9.49 13.45
N PRO A 249 -2.00 -10.37 12.48
CA PRO A 249 -0.76 -10.34 11.71
C PRO A 249 -0.71 -9.12 10.79
N GLY A 250 0.51 -8.63 10.53
CA GLY A 250 0.77 -7.61 9.53
C GLY A 250 1.33 -8.19 8.22
N ILE A 251 1.13 -7.47 7.12
CA ILE A 251 1.75 -7.74 5.83
C ILE A 251 2.10 -6.42 5.13
N ALA A 252 3.16 -6.43 4.34
CA ALA A 252 3.55 -5.31 3.49
C ALA A 252 4.27 -5.80 2.25
N HIS A 253 4.13 -5.11 1.13
CA HIS A 253 4.88 -5.35 -0.09
C HIS A 253 5.55 -4.06 -0.53
N ALA A 254 6.78 -4.13 -1.05
CA ALA A 254 7.49 -2.95 -1.49
C ALA A 254 7.60 -2.90 -3.02
N ILE A 255 7.23 -1.75 -3.57
CA ILE A 255 7.32 -1.44 -5.00
C ILE A 255 8.32 -0.31 -5.15
N MET A 256 9.38 -0.55 -5.89
CA MET A 256 10.35 0.46 -6.23
C MET A 256 9.90 1.18 -7.49
N ILE A 257 9.69 2.48 -7.39
CA ILE A 257 9.22 3.33 -8.48
C ILE A 257 10.27 4.39 -8.76
N GLU A 258 10.63 4.55 -10.02
CA GLU A 258 11.69 5.47 -10.44
C GLU A 258 11.20 6.38 -11.55
N HIS A 259 11.72 7.62 -11.55
CA HIS A 259 11.70 8.51 -12.70
C HIS A 259 12.76 8.04 -13.71
N CYS A 260 12.42 8.02 -15.03
CA CYS A 260 13.27 7.55 -16.12
C CYS A 260 13.94 8.70 -16.86
#